data_f89ffd30aed08cf79695ac4c854aa2b1
#
_entry.id   f89ffd30aed08cf79695ac4c854aa2b1
#
_cell.length_a   1.000
_cell.length_b   1.000
_cell.length_c   1.000
_cell.angle_alpha   90.00
_cell.angle_beta   90.00
_cell.angle_gamma   90.00
#
_symmetry.space_group_name_H-M   'P 1'
#
loop_
_entity.id
_entity.type
_entity.pdbx_description
1 polymer ?
#
loop_
_entity_poly.entity_id
_entity_poly.type
_entity_poly.pdbx_seq_one_letter_code
_entity_poly.pdbx_strand_id
1 'polypeptide(L)'
;MSAEKLFTPLKVGAVTAPNRVFMAPLTRLRSIEPGDIPTPLMGEYYRQRASSGLIITEATQISAQAKGYAGAPGLHSPEQIAAWQKITAGVHAEGGHIAVQLWHTGRISHSSIQPGGQAPVSASALNANTRTSLRDENGNAIRVDTSTPRALELDEIPGIVNDFRQAVANAREAGFDLVELHSAHGYLLHQFLSPSSNHRTDQYGGSVENRARLVLEVVDAVCQEWSPDRIGIRVSPIGTFQNVDNGPNEEADALYLIEELAKRGIAYLHMSEPDWAGGKPYTEAFRQKVRERFHGVIIGAGAYTPEKAEDLINKGLIDAVAFGRDYIANPDLVARLQQKAALNPQRPESFYGGGAEGYTDYPSL
;
A
#
# COMPACT_ATOMS: atom_id res chain seq x y z
N MET A 1 -21.47 21.67 11.31
CA MET A 1 -20.26 22.28 10.73
C MET A 1 -19.08 21.36 10.76
N SER A 2 -19.30 20.18 11.21
CA SER A 2 -18.34 19.10 11.15
C SER A 2 -18.15 18.63 9.73
N ALA A 3 -17.05 17.97 9.45
CA ALA A 3 -16.72 17.27 8.22
C ALA A 3 -16.53 18.18 6.98
N GLU A 4 -16.35 19.46 7.14
CA GLU A 4 -16.13 20.36 6.01
C GLU A 4 -14.72 20.23 5.42
N LYS A 5 -13.69 20.05 6.26
CA LYS A 5 -12.31 19.94 5.77
C LYS A 5 -12.06 18.69 4.93
N LEU A 6 -12.76 17.60 5.21
CA LEU A 6 -12.66 16.37 4.39
C LEU A 6 -12.94 16.63 2.91
N PHE A 7 -13.76 17.61 2.60
CA PHE A 7 -14.20 17.88 1.23
C PHE A 7 -13.51 19.09 0.61
N THR A 8 -12.42 19.56 1.21
CA THR A 8 -11.62 20.66 0.69
C THR A 8 -10.41 20.13 -0.09
N PRO A 9 -9.91 20.88 -1.07
CA PRO A 9 -8.73 20.48 -1.83
C PRO A 9 -7.47 20.34 -0.96
N LEU A 10 -6.57 19.47 -1.40
CA LEU A 10 -5.28 19.24 -0.77
C LEU A 10 -4.22 19.01 -1.82
N LYS A 11 -3.12 19.75 -1.73
CA LYS A 11 -1.95 19.48 -2.57
C LYS A 11 -1.19 18.27 -2.01
N VAL A 12 -1.03 17.22 -2.83
CA VAL A 12 -0.32 16.00 -2.49
C VAL A 12 0.83 15.85 -3.51
N GLY A 13 2.00 16.37 -3.15
CA GLY A 13 3.11 16.40 -4.09
C GLY A 13 2.74 17.12 -5.38
N ALA A 14 2.88 16.42 -6.52
CA ALA A 14 2.64 16.97 -7.85
C ALA A 14 1.15 17.10 -8.23
N VAL A 15 0.22 16.57 -7.42
CA VAL A 15 -1.21 16.61 -7.74
C VAL A 15 -1.98 17.43 -6.72
N THR A 16 -3.13 17.95 -7.13
CA THR A 16 -4.08 18.58 -6.21
C THR A 16 -5.31 17.69 -6.13
N ALA A 17 -5.50 17.05 -4.97
CA ALA A 17 -6.67 16.23 -4.71
C ALA A 17 -7.88 17.14 -4.46
N PRO A 18 -9.06 16.85 -5.04
CA PRO A 18 -10.25 17.68 -4.85
C PRO A 18 -10.88 17.56 -3.47
N ASN A 19 -10.55 16.51 -2.75
CA ASN A 19 -11.00 16.25 -1.38
C ASN A 19 -9.96 15.44 -0.63
N ARG A 20 -10.19 15.18 0.65
CA ARG A 20 -9.27 14.47 1.54
C ARG A 20 -9.75 13.05 1.88
N VAL A 21 -10.71 12.55 1.13
CA VAL A 21 -11.26 11.19 1.26
C VAL A 21 -10.62 10.33 0.18
N PHE A 22 -9.56 9.63 0.55
CA PHE A 22 -8.76 8.81 -0.37
C PHE A 22 -9.21 7.36 -0.33
N MET A 23 -9.02 6.65 -1.43
CA MET A 23 -9.24 5.22 -1.48
C MET A 23 -7.95 4.50 -1.08
N ALA A 24 -8.03 3.72 0.00
CA ALA A 24 -6.91 2.92 0.47
C ALA A 24 -6.57 1.79 -0.51
N PRO A 25 -5.31 1.34 -0.56
CA PRO A 25 -4.95 0.14 -1.33
C PRO A 25 -5.66 -1.09 -0.77
N LEU A 26 -6.32 -1.84 -1.65
CA LEU A 26 -7.12 -3.00 -1.30
C LEU A 26 -6.84 -4.13 -2.27
N THR A 27 -6.26 -5.21 -1.77
CA THR A 27 -6.01 -6.43 -2.56
C THR A 27 -7.34 -7.09 -2.93
N ARG A 28 -7.61 -7.29 -4.22
CA ARG A 28 -8.85 -7.86 -4.72
C ARG A 28 -8.66 -9.17 -5.49
N LEU A 29 -7.46 -9.43 -5.99
CA LEU A 29 -7.05 -10.68 -6.64
C LEU A 29 -7.86 -11.03 -7.89
N ARG A 30 -8.03 -10.08 -8.79
CA ARG A 30 -8.79 -10.25 -10.04
C ARG A 30 -7.96 -10.11 -11.32
N SER A 31 -6.63 -10.13 -11.21
CA SER A 31 -5.77 -10.09 -12.40
C SER A 31 -5.81 -11.43 -13.17
N ILE A 32 -5.41 -11.38 -14.44
CA ILE A 32 -5.32 -12.58 -15.28
C ILE A 32 -4.04 -13.35 -14.93
N GLU A 33 -4.17 -14.66 -14.79
CA GLU A 33 -3.05 -15.58 -14.72
C GLU A 33 -3.12 -16.59 -15.88
N PRO A 34 -1.98 -16.96 -16.49
CA PRO A 34 -0.64 -16.46 -16.19
C PRO A 34 -0.43 -15.02 -16.67
N GLY A 35 0.57 -14.36 -16.11
CA GLY A 35 1.04 -13.04 -16.53
C GLY A 35 0.71 -11.90 -15.58
N ASP A 36 -0.15 -12.12 -14.61
CA ASP A 36 -0.53 -11.13 -13.57
C ASP A 36 -0.96 -9.78 -14.20
N ILE A 37 -1.81 -9.89 -15.22
CA ILE A 37 -2.20 -8.76 -16.06
C ILE A 37 -3.48 -8.13 -15.54
N PRO A 38 -3.52 -6.80 -15.30
CA PRO A 38 -4.76 -6.09 -14.99
C PRO A 38 -5.81 -6.25 -16.10
N THR A 39 -7.07 -6.17 -15.72
CA THR A 39 -8.22 -6.44 -16.62
C THR A 39 -9.04 -5.20 -16.87
N PRO A 40 -9.86 -5.19 -17.94
CA PRO A 40 -10.86 -4.15 -18.15
C PRO A 40 -11.85 -4.01 -16.98
N LEU A 41 -12.18 -5.13 -16.31
CA LEU A 41 -13.04 -5.13 -15.12
C LEU A 41 -12.40 -4.33 -13.97
N MET A 42 -11.09 -4.49 -13.76
CA MET A 42 -10.34 -3.69 -12.80
C MET A 42 -10.39 -2.20 -13.18
N GLY A 43 -10.31 -1.90 -14.48
CA GLY A 43 -10.46 -0.53 -14.98
C GLY A 43 -11.81 0.07 -14.64
N GLU A 44 -12.88 -0.68 -14.81
CA GLU A 44 -14.23 -0.24 -14.44
C GLU A 44 -14.33 0.02 -12.93
N TYR A 45 -13.77 -0.86 -12.12
CA TYR A 45 -13.74 -0.74 -10.66
C TYR A 45 -13.08 0.57 -10.20
N TYR A 46 -11.92 0.91 -10.76
CA TYR A 46 -11.21 2.15 -10.42
C TYR A 46 -11.92 3.38 -11.01
N ARG A 47 -12.42 3.28 -12.23
CA ARG A 47 -13.15 4.37 -12.86
C ARG A 47 -14.39 4.77 -12.05
N GLN A 48 -15.13 3.79 -11.52
CA GLN A 48 -16.29 4.05 -10.66
C GLN A 48 -15.93 4.85 -9.40
N ARG A 49 -14.68 4.79 -8.96
CA ARG A 49 -14.19 5.40 -7.71
C ARG A 49 -13.36 6.67 -7.96
N ALA A 50 -13.41 7.20 -9.18
CA ALA A 50 -12.61 8.36 -9.58
C ALA A 50 -12.95 9.66 -8.84
N SER A 51 -14.09 9.73 -8.15
CA SER A 51 -14.46 10.89 -7.31
C SER A 51 -13.69 10.97 -6.01
N SER A 52 -12.95 9.91 -5.62
CA SER A 52 -12.07 9.98 -4.45
C SER A 52 -11.00 11.06 -4.66
N GLY A 53 -10.50 11.63 -3.57
CA GLY A 53 -9.40 12.61 -3.65
C GLY A 53 -8.17 12.05 -4.32
N LEU A 54 -7.87 10.79 -4.04
CA LEU A 54 -6.79 10.02 -4.65
C LEU A 54 -7.15 8.55 -4.53
N ILE A 55 -7.08 7.82 -5.64
CA ILE A 55 -7.11 6.36 -5.62
C ILE A 55 -5.69 5.88 -5.38
N ILE A 56 -5.50 5.01 -4.37
CA ILE A 56 -4.28 4.23 -4.23
C ILE A 56 -4.65 2.81 -4.61
N THR A 57 -4.02 2.26 -5.64
CA THR A 57 -4.40 0.94 -6.16
C THR A 57 -4.10 -0.17 -5.17
N GLU A 58 -4.67 -1.33 -5.44
CA GLU A 58 -4.21 -2.59 -4.85
C GLU A 58 -2.71 -2.73 -5.03
N ALA A 59 -2.09 -3.44 -4.09
CA ALA A 59 -0.65 -3.69 -4.13
C ALA A 59 -0.28 -4.47 -5.40
N THR A 60 0.78 -4.01 -6.06
CA THR A 60 1.17 -4.42 -7.40
C THR A 60 2.65 -4.79 -7.39
N GLN A 61 2.98 -5.98 -7.90
CA GLN A 61 4.34 -6.52 -7.81
C GLN A 61 5.34 -5.77 -8.69
N ILE A 62 6.52 -5.50 -8.11
CA ILE A 62 7.65 -4.87 -8.81
C ILE A 62 8.42 -5.85 -9.70
N SER A 63 8.26 -7.16 -9.47
CA SER A 63 8.96 -8.24 -10.19
C SER A 63 8.20 -9.54 -10.03
N ALA A 64 8.58 -10.55 -10.79
CA ALA A 64 8.00 -11.89 -10.63
C ALA A 64 8.28 -12.48 -9.23
N GLN A 65 9.47 -12.23 -8.68
CA GLN A 65 9.86 -12.66 -7.33
C GLN A 65 9.02 -11.99 -6.25
N ALA A 66 8.53 -10.78 -6.50
CA ALA A 66 7.78 -10.00 -5.52
C ALA A 66 6.37 -10.53 -5.26
N LYS A 67 5.90 -11.50 -6.05
CA LYS A 67 4.53 -12.06 -5.96
C LYS A 67 4.34 -12.89 -4.70
N GLY A 68 3.27 -12.61 -3.96
CA GLY A 68 2.90 -13.37 -2.77
C GLY A 68 1.46 -13.87 -2.77
N TYR A 69 0.63 -13.38 -3.68
CA TYR A 69 -0.80 -13.71 -3.77
C TYR A 69 -1.15 -13.98 -5.23
N ALA A 70 -1.74 -15.14 -5.50
CA ALA A 70 -2.28 -15.43 -6.82
C ALA A 70 -3.43 -14.48 -7.13
N GLY A 71 -3.40 -13.87 -8.32
CA GLY A 71 -4.39 -12.89 -8.73
C GLY A 71 -4.02 -11.43 -8.44
N ALA A 72 -2.93 -11.18 -7.72
CA ALA A 72 -2.41 -9.83 -7.58
C ALA A 72 -1.75 -9.38 -8.89
N PRO A 73 -1.95 -8.12 -9.32
CA PRO A 73 -1.36 -7.63 -10.56
C PRO A 73 0.11 -7.28 -10.41
N GLY A 74 0.82 -7.24 -11.53
CA GLY A 74 2.20 -6.78 -11.59
C GLY A 74 2.36 -5.50 -12.39
N LEU A 75 3.57 -4.93 -12.31
CA LEU A 75 3.98 -3.76 -13.10
C LEU A 75 5.44 -3.91 -13.53
N HIS A 76 5.76 -5.05 -14.13
CA HIS A 76 7.12 -5.41 -14.54
C HIS A 76 7.21 -6.01 -15.96
N SER A 77 6.10 -6.06 -16.68
CA SER A 77 6.08 -6.53 -18.07
C SER A 77 5.42 -5.52 -19.00
N PRO A 78 5.72 -5.54 -20.31
CA PRO A 78 5.05 -4.66 -21.28
C PRO A 78 3.53 -4.84 -21.30
N GLU A 79 3.05 -6.06 -21.16
CA GLU A 79 1.61 -6.38 -21.15
C GLU A 79 0.92 -5.78 -19.91
N GLN A 80 1.58 -5.84 -18.77
CA GLN A 80 1.07 -5.23 -17.53
C GLN A 80 1.02 -3.70 -17.65
N ILE A 81 2.07 -3.09 -18.18
CA ILE A 81 2.14 -1.64 -18.39
C ILE A 81 1.01 -1.20 -19.32
N ALA A 82 0.81 -1.89 -20.45
CA ALA A 82 -0.24 -1.58 -21.40
C ALA A 82 -1.64 -1.69 -20.78
N ALA A 83 -1.86 -2.72 -19.95
CA ALA A 83 -3.14 -2.90 -19.25
C ALA A 83 -3.39 -1.78 -18.23
N TRP A 84 -2.39 -1.39 -17.46
CA TRP A 84 -2.49 -0.28 -16.53
C TRP A 84 -2.71 1.07 -17.23
N GLN A 85 -2.15 1.29 -18.42
CA GLN A 85 -2.38 2.51 -19.21
C GLN A 85 -3.86 2.76 -19.47
N LYS A 86 -4.60 1.71 -19.77
CA LYS A 86 -6.06 1.79 -19.99
C LYS A 86 -6.79 2.16 -18.70
N ILE A 87 -6.34 1.65 -17.57
CA ILE A 87 -6.94 1.92 -16.26
C ILE A 87 -6.70 3.37 -15.85
N THR A 88 -5.47 3.85 -15.94
CA THR A 88 -5.15 5.24 -15.59
C THR A 88 -5.87 6.23 -16.50
N ALA A 89 -5.93 5.93 -17.80
CA ALA A 89 -6.68 6.75 -18.75
C ALA A 89 -8.16 6.86 -18.41
N GLY A 90 -8.78 5.75 -17.99
CA GLY A 90 -10.19 5.72 -17.57
C GLY A 90 -10.45 6.55 -16.32
N VAL A 91 -9.56 6.51 -15.34
CA VAL A 91 -9.67 7.34 -14.14
C VAL A 91 -9.47 8.83 -14.48
N HIS A 92 -8.47 9.14 -15.28
CA HIS A 92 -8.21 10.52 -15.71
C HIS A 92 -9.36 11.11 -16.52
N ALA A 93 -10.01 10.31 -17.37
CA ALA A 93 -11.16 10.75 -18.15
C ALA A 93 -12.33 11.20 -17.25
N GLU A 94 -12.44 10.65 -16.05
CA GLU A 94 -13.44 11.06 -15.06
C GLU A 94 -12.92 12.19 -14.14
N GLY A 95 -11.74 12.72 -14.40
CA GLY A 95 -11.13 13.79 -13.60
C GLY A 95 -10.44 13.31 -12.31
N GLY A 96 -10.27 12.01 -12.13
CA GLY A 96 -9.65 11.44 -10.91
C GLY A 96 -8.13 11.42 -10.97
N HIS A 97 -7.54 11.12 -9.82
CA HIS A 97 -6.10 10.91 -9.65
C HIS A 97 -5.85 9.49 -9.12
N ILE A 98 -4.78 8.88 -9.57
CA ILE A 98 -4.47 7.49 -9.23
C ILE A 98 -2.98 7.27 -8.98
N ALA A 99 -2.66 6.67 -7.83
CA ALA A 99 -1.35 6.21 -7.45
C ALA A 99 -1.31 4.68 -7.48
N VAL A 100 -0.21 4.09 -7.91
CA VAL A 100 -0.02 2.65 -7.77
C VAL A 100 0.75 2.34 -6.50
N GLN A 101 0.26 1.37 -5.72
CA GLN A 101 1.03 0.84 -4.59
C GLN A 101 1.93 -0.28 -5.09
N LEU A 102 3.24 -0.11 -4.93
CA LEU A 102 4.25 -1.09 -5.34
C LEU A 102 4.74 -1.89 -4.15
N TRP A 103 4.78 -3.20 -4.28
CA TRP A 103 5.28 -4.07 -3.23
C TRP A 103 6.20 -5.18 -3.72
N HIS A 104 6.94 -5.68 -2.76
CA HIS A 104 7.55 -7.00 -2.75
C HIS A 104 7.06 -7.69 -1.49
N THR A 105 6.40 -8.83 -1.62
CA THR A 105 5.75 -9.49 -0.48
C THR A 105 6.74 -10.19 0.46
N GLY A 106 7.97 -10.40 0.01
CA GLY A 106 8.96 -11.08 0.83
C GLY A 106 8.52 -12.48 1.20
N ARG A 107 8.58 -12.80 2.48
CA ARG A 107 8.24 -14.12 3.03
C ARG A 107 6.74 -14.44 3.03
N ILE A 108 5.88 -13.45 2.78
CA ILE A 108 4.45 -13.71 2.66
C ILE A 108 4.17 -14.11 1.22
N SER A 109 4.50 -15.36 0.91
CA SER A 109 4.40 -15.96 -0.40
C SER A 109 4.41 -17.47 -0.29
N HIS A 110 4.39 -18.14 -1.43
CA HIS A 110 4.43 -19.58 -1.54
C HIS A 110 5.32 -19.98 -2.72
N SER A 111 6.09 -21.06 -2.55
CA SER A 111 7.04 -21.51 -3.56
C SER A 111 6.37 -21.81 -4.91
N SER A 112 5.10 -22.27 -4.91
CA SER A 112 4.37 -22.59 -6.13
C SER A 112 4.10 -21.39 -7.04
N ILE A 113 4.19 -20.17 -6.52
CA ILE A 113 3.99 -18.93 -7.30
C ILE A 113 5.28 -18.11 -7.44
N GLN A 114 6.40 -18.68 -7.00
CA GLN A 114 7.72 -18.06 -7.21
C GLN A 114 8.36 -18.58 -8.50
N PRO A 115 9.20 -17.77 -9.17
CA PRO A 115 9.94 -18.22 -10.35
C PRO A 115 10.69 -19.51 -10.07
N GLY A 116 10.52 -20.52 -10.94
CA GLY A 116 11.19 -21.81 -10.80
C GLY A 116 10.80 -22.61 -9.56
N GLY A 117 9.71 -22.27 -8.87
CA GLY A 117 9.30 -22.97 -7.66
C GLY A 117 10.24 -22.77 -6.47
N GLN A 118 11.04 -21.72 -6.49
CA GLN A 118 12.03 -21.45 -5.46
C GLN A 118 11.37 -20.91 -4.18
N ALA A 119 12.12 -20.92 -3.07
CA ALA A 119 11.67 -20.31 -1.84
C ALA A 119 11.50 -18.79 -2.01
N PRO A 120 10.52 -18.19 -1.34
CA PRO A 120 10.46 -16.73 -1.21
C PRO A 120 11.72 -16.18 -0.54
N VAL A 121 11.94 -14.88 -0.67
CA VAL A 121 13.06 -14.20 -0.03
C VAL A 121 12.59 -13.27 1.09
N SER A 122 13.47 -13.02 2.05
CA SER A 122 13.19 -12.12 3.17
C SER A 122 14.51 -11.56 3.72
N ALA A 123 14.44 -10.76 4.76
CA ALA A 123 15.62 -10.30 5.49
C ALA A 123 16.35 -11.47 6.14
N SER A 124 15.60 -12.42 6.71
CA SER A 124 16.11 -13.60 7.41
C SER A 124 15.27 -14.82 7.06
N ALA A 125 15.81 -16.02 7.24
CA ALA A 125 15.16 -17.28 6.90
C ALA A 125 14.15 -17.71 7.98
N LEU A 126 13.19 -16.84 8.27
CA LEU A 126 12.16 -17.04 9.29
C LEU A 126 10.78 -17.09 8.63
N ASN A 127 10.06 -18.19 8.79
CA ASN A 127 8.71 -18.34 8.27
C ASN A 127 7.78 -17.28 8.89
N ALA A 128 6.93 -16.69 8.08
CA ALA A 128 5.94 -15.72 8.56
C ALA A 128 4.88 -16.36 9.47
N ASN A 129 4.70 -17.68 9.39
CA ASN A 129 3.68 -18.43 10.13
C ASN A 129 2.28 -17.81 9.96
N THR A 130 1.97 -17.43 8.76
CA THR A 130 0.67 -16.90 8.36
C THR A 130 0.22 -17.56 7.06
N ARG A 131 -0.76 -17.01 6.41
CA ARG A 131 -1.31 -17.54 5.18
C ARG A 131 -1.23 -16.53 4.05
N THR A 132 -1.14 -17.05 2.84
CA THR A 132 -1.31 -16.29 1.60
C THR A 132 -2.43 -16.92 0.79
N SER A 133 -2.71 -16.35 -0.39
CA SER A 133 -3.77 -16.85 -1.27
C SER A 133 -3.18 -17.41 -2.54
N LEU A 134 -3.63 -18.61 -2.90
CA LEU A 134 -3.41 -19.22 -4.20
C LEU A 134 -4.75 -19.30 -4.93
N ARG A 135 -4.74 -19.73 -6.18
CA ARG A 135 -5.96 -20.09 -6.93
C ARG A 135 -6.06 -21.61 -7.01
N ASP A 136 -7.28 -22.13 -6.77
CA ASP A 136 -7.56 -23.55 -6.98
C ASP A 136 -7.76 -23.83 -8.49
N GLU A 137 -8.06 -25.07 -8.83
CA GLU A 137 -8.28 -25.51 -10.22
C GLU A 137 -9.47 -24.81 -10.90
N ASN A 138 -10.40 -24.25 -10.11
CA ASN A 138 -11.53 -23.48 -10.61
C ASN A 138 -11.29 -21.97 -10.63
N GLY A 139 -10.07 -21.52 -10.29
CA GLY A 139 -9.71 -20.12 -10.23
C GLY A 139 -10.17 -19.39 -8.98
N ASN A 140 -10.70 -20.09 -7.98
CA ASN A 140 -11.12 -19.49 -6.72
C ASN A 140 -9.93 -19.27 -5.79
N ALA A 141 -9.97 -18.16 -5.03
CA ALA A 141 -8.94 -17.89 -4.04
C ALA A 141 -9.03 -18.88 -2.88
N ILE A 142 -7.89 -19.50 -2.54
CA ILE A 142 -7.75 -20.39 -1.40
C ILE A 142 -6.61 -19.91 -0.51
N ARG A 143 -6.77 -20.10 0.81
CA ARG A 143 -5.73 -19.73 1.78
C ARG A 143 -4.83 -20.91 2.03
N VAL A 144 -3.52 -20.69 1.95
CA VAL A 144 -2.48 -21.69 2.21
C VAL A 144 -1.41 -21.13 3.13
N ASP A 145 -0.70 -22.00 3.83
CA ASP A 145 0.40 -21.59 4.69
C ASP A 145 1.55 -21.02 3.86
N THR A 146 2.18 -19.98 4.37
CA THR A 146 3.36 -19.39 3.73
C THR A 146 4.54 -20.34 3.75
N SER A 147 5.34 -20.32 2.67
CA SER A 147 6.58 -21.09 2.59
C SER A 147 7.67 -20.45 3.46
N THR A 148 8.57 -21.28 3.97
CA THR A 148 9.76 -20.77 4.66
C THR A 148 10.66 -20.06 3.67
N PRO A 149 11.04 -18.79 3.92
CA PRO A 149 11.88 -18.04 3.00
C PRO A 149 13.36 -18.39 3.17
N ARG A 150 14.16 -17.95 2.17
CA ARG A 150 15.60 -17.81 2.37
C ARG A 150 15.96 -16.35 2.63
N ALA A 151 17.05 -16.11 3.36
CA ALA A 151 17.57 -14.76 3.54
C ALA A 151 18.18 -14.27 2.21
N LEU A 152 17.91 -13.01 1.86
CA LEU A 152 18.59 -12.36 0.75
C LEU A 152 20.10 -12.28 1.05
N GLU A 153 20.92 -12.66 0.07
CA GLU A 153 22.36 -12.42 0.14
C GLU A 153 22.63 -10.91 0.01
N LEU A 154 23.73 -10.45 0.61
CA LEU A 154 24.08 -9.04 0.58
C LEU A 154 24.16 -8.48 -0.84
N ASP A 155 24.71 -9.27 -1.78
CA ASP A 155 24.85 -8.87 -3.18
C ASP A 155 23.56 -8.89 -3.99
N GLU A 156 22.48 -9.44 -3.44
CA GLU A 156 21.14 -9.42 -4.07
C GLU A 156 20.36 -8.13 -3.76
N ILE A 157 20.72 -7.43 -2.68
CA ILE A 157 19.97 -6.26 -2.22
C ILE A 157 19.95 -5.11 -3.23
N PRO A 158 21.06 -4.77 -3.92
CA PRO A 158 21.01 -3.78 -4.99
C PRO A 158 20.00 -4.12 -6.11
N GLY A 159 19.80 -5.41 -6.39
CA GLY A 159 18.79 -5.87 -7.35
C GLY A 159 17.35 -5.56 -6.89
N ILE A 160 17.08 -5.70 -5.61
CA ILE A 160 15.77 -5.33 -5.04
C ILE A 160 15.52 -3.82 -5.22
N VAL A 161 16.51 -2.99 -4.89
CA VAL A 161 16.43 -1.54 -5.08
C VAL A 161 16.17 -1.20 -6.54
N ASN A 162 16.89 -1.88 -7.47
CA ASN A 162 16.69 -1.66 -8.90
C ASN A 162 15.31 -2.11 -9.38
N ASP A 163 14.75 -3.18 -8.83
CA ASP A 163 13.39 -3.63 -9.16
C ASP A 163 12.36 -2.58 -8.79
N PHE A 164 12.48 -1.93 -7.64
CA PHE A 164 11.63 -0.80 -7.27
C PHE A 164 11.81 0.37 -8.23
N ARG A 165 13.06 0.71 -8.57
CA ARG A 165 13.34 1.79 -9.53
C ARG A 165 12.69 1.53 -10.88
N GLN A 166 12.85 0.32 -11.41
CA GLN A 166 12.25 -0.05 -12.70
C GLN A 166 10.73 -0.02 -12.64
N ALA A 167 10.14 -0.48 -11.54
CA ALA A 167 8.69 -0.44 -11.36
C ALA A 167 8.16 1.01 -11.33
N VAL A 168 8.91 1.94 -10.75
CA VAL A 168 8.54 3.37 -10.77
C VAL A 168 8.64 3.95 -12.19
N ALA A 169 9.67 3.58 -12.96
CA ALA A 169 9.75 3.95 -14.38
C ALA A 169 8.54 3.42 -15.15
N ASN A 170 8.15 2.17 -14.90
CA ASN A 170 6.98 1.55 -15.51
C ASN A 170 5.67 2.24 -15.09
N ALA A 171 5.58 2.67 -13.83
CA ALA A 171 4.41 3.40 -13.33
C ALA A 171 4.24 4.73 -14.04
N ARG A 172 5.33 5.43 -14.26
CA ARG A 172 5.34 6.69 -15.02
C ARG A 172 4.88 6.45 -16.46
N GLU A 173 5.40 5.42 -17.12
CA GLU A 173 4.99 5.02 -18.47
C GLU A 173 3.52 4.61 -18.52
N ALA A 174 3.01 3.94 -17.48
CA ALA A 174 1.63 3.53 -17.38
C ALA A 174 0.65 4.67 -17.09
N GLY A 175 1.13 5.89 -16.86
CA GLY A 175 0.27 7.06 -16.66
C GLY A 175 -0.17 7.32 -15.23
N PHE A 176 0.41 6.66 -14.25
CA PHE A 176 0.09 6.94 -12.84
C PHE A 176 0.53 8.34 -12.44
N ASP A 177 -0.24 8.97 -11.55
CA ASP A 177 0.06 10.30 -11.04
C ASP A 177 1.12 10.28 -9.95
N LEU A 178 1.09 9.26 -9.12
CA LEU A 178 1.97 9.05 -7.96
C LEU A 178 2.26 7.56 -7.82
N VAL A 179 3.28 7.26 -7.01
CA VAL A 179 3.61 5.89 -6.57
C VAL A 179 3.61 5.86 -5.05
N GLU A 180 3.03 4.81 -4.48
CA GLU A 180 3.17 4.52 -3.06
C GLU A 180 4.06 3.31 -2.87
N LEU A 181 5.10 3.44 -2.07
CA LEU A 181 5.94 2.31 -1.68
C LEU A 181 5.27 1.58 -0.50
N HIS A 182 5.08 0.28 -0.64
CA HIS A 182 4.50 -0.54 0.44
C HIS A 182 5.60 -0.98 1.41
N SER A 183 5.67 -0.31 2.54
CA SER A 183 6.64 -0.60 3.61
C SER A 183 5.95 -0.98 4.92
N ALA A 184 4.78 -1.62 4.82
CA ALA A 184 3.88 -1.89 5.92
C ALA A 184 3.44 -3.36 5.94
N HIS A 185 2.66 -3.73 6.93
CA HIS A 185 1.86 -4.95 7.03
C HIS A 185 2.65 -6.26 6.96
N GLY A 186 3.95 -6.23 7.26
CA GLY A 186 4.75 -7.45 7.30
C GLY A 186 5.31 -7.89 5.95
N TYR A 187 5.27 -7.07 4.90
CA TYR A 187 5.87 -7.39 3.61
C TYR A 187 7.38 -7.08 3.58
N LEU A 188 8.06 -7.23 2.48
CA LEU A 188 9.52 -7.26 2.45
C LEU A 188 10.19 -6.08 3.16
N LEU A 189 9.79 -4.83 2.81
CA LEU A 189 10.40 -3.65 3.40
C LEU A 189 10.16 -3.60 4.92
N HIS A 190 8.96 -3.98 5.37
CA HIS A 190 8.65 -4.08 6.78
C HIS A 190 9.46 -5.21 7.47
N GLN A 191 9.68 -6.33 6.76
CA GLN A 191 10.50 -7.44 7.27
C GLN A 191 11.94 -6.99 7.57
N PHE A 192 12.48 -6.07 6.80
CA PHE A 192 13.79 -5.45 7.09
C PHE A 192 13.74 -4.48 8.26
N LEU A 193 12.67 -3.69 8.36
CA LEU A 193 12.52 -2.68 9.42
C LEU A 193 12.40 -3.27 10.82
N SER A 194 11.68 -4.38 10.96
CA SER A 194 11.36 -4.93 12.28
C SER A 194 12.46 -5.83 12.82
N PRO A 195 12.84 -5.68 14.11
CA PRO A 195 13.80 -6.60 14.74
C PRO A 195 13.25 -8.02 14.88
N SER A 196 11.92 -8.20 14.86
CA SER A 196 11.32 -9.54 14.97
C SER A 196 11.52 -10.38 13.71
N SER A 197 11.64 -9.78 12.55
CA SER A 197 11.78 -10.46 11.26
C SER A 197 13.16 -10.27 10.61
N ASN A 198 14.00 -9.40 11.15
CA ASN A 198 15.34 -9.11 10.65
C ASN A 198 16.39 -9.46 11.70
N HIS A 199 17.02 -10.62 11.52
CA HIS A 199 18.12 -11.11 12.38
C HIS A 199 19.48 -11.03 11.67
N ARG A 200 19.60 -10.16 10.66
CA ARG A 200 20.83 -10.00 9.88
C ARG A 200 21.96 -9.41 10.73
N THR A 201 23.18 -9.82 10.42
CA THR A 201 24.40 -9.34 11.10
C THR A 201 25.27 -8.44 10.20
N ASP A 202 24.80 -8.15 8.97
CA ASP A 202 25.46 -7.21 8.06
C ASP A 202 24.90 -5.78 8.24
N GLN A 203 25.23 -4.88 7.30
CA GLN A 203 24.80 -3.49 7.39
C GLN A 203 23.28 -3.26 7.21
N TYR A 204 22.50 -4.30 6.95
CA TYR A 204 21.05 -4.21 6.83
C TYR A 204 20.33 -4.77 8.06
N GLY A 205 21.02 -5.10 9.13
CA GLY A 205 20.44 -5.65 10.35
C GLY A 205 21.06 -5.11 11.63
N GLY A 206 20.40 -5.30 12.74
CA GLY A 206 20.84 -4.85 14.06
C GLY A 206 20.23 -3.53 14.49
N SER A 207 20.96 -2.43 14.36
CA SER A 207 20.48 -1.09 14.72
C SER A 207 19.31 -0.63 13.84
N VAL A 208 18.54 0.35 14.32
CA VAL A 208 17.45 0.93 13.53
C VAL A 208 17.99 1.53 12.22
N GLU A 209 19.16 2.14 12.27
CA GLU A 209 19.83 2.71 11.09
C GLU A 209 20.07 1.63 10.03
N ASN A 210 20.55 0.48 10.46
CA ASN A 210 20.78 -0.65 9.55
C ASN A 210 19.48 -1.25 9.04
N ARG A 211 18.49 -1.45 9.90
CA ARG A 211 17.20 -2.03 9.50
C ARG A 211 16.41 -1.12 8.55
N ALA A 212 16.53 0.18 8.68
CA ALA A 212 15.89 1.16 7.80
C ALA A 212 16.66 1.39 6.49
N ARG A 213 17.88 0.88 6.37
CA ARG A 213 18.77 1.16 5.23
C ARG A 213 18.15 0.80 3.89
N LEU A 214 17.57 -0.38 3.78
CA LEU A 214 16.95 -0.82 2.51
C LEU A 214 15.81 0.12 2.09
N VAL A 215 14.92 0.47 3.02
CA VAL A 215 13.79 1.37 2.74
C VAL A 215 14.31 2.71 2.23
N LEU A 216 15.32 3.27 2.89
CA LEU A 216 15.87 4.58 2.52
C LEU A 216 16.61 4.54 1.18
N GLU A 217 17.33 3.44 0.90
CA GLU A 217 17.96 3.24 -0.41
C GLU A 217 16.92 3.14 -1.53
N VAL A 218 15.80 2.44 -1.28
CA VAL A 218 14.69 2.37 -2.24
C VAL A 218 14.08 3.76 -2.47
N VAL A 219 13.80 4.50 -1.39
CA VAL A 219 13.24 5.86 -1.51
C VAL A 219 14.18 6.75 -2.32
N ASP A 220 15.47 6.74 -2.03
CA ASP A 220 16.46 7.55 -2.75
C ASP A 220 16.50 7.19 -4.24
N ALA A 221 16.52 5.89 -4.56
CA ALA A 221 16.57 5.41 -5.93
C ALA A 221 15.32 5.80 -6.74
N VAL A 222 14.13 5.65 -6.16
CA VAL A 222 12.89 5.96 -6.89
C VAL A 222 12.63 7.47 -6.99
N CYS A 223 13.08 8.26 -6.02
CA CYS A 223 13.06 9.71 -6.11
C CYS A 223 13.96 10.22 -7.25
N GLN A 224 15.11 9.59 -7.46
CA GLN A 224 15.97 9.89 -8.60
C GLN A 224 15.35 9.48 -9.93
N GLU A 225 14.66 8.33 -9.94
CA GLU A 225 14.04 7.80 -11.17
C GLU A 225 12.89 8.67 -11.65
N TRP A 226 12.09 9.21 -10.75
CA TRP A 226 11.00 10.10 -11.10
C TRP A 226 11.19 11.48 -10.45
N SER A 227 10.65 11.66 -9.23
CA SER A 227 10.77 12.91 -8.50
C SER A 227 10.22 12.70 -7.08
N PRO A 228 10.76 13.35 -6.04
CA PRO A 228 10.24 13.21 -4.69
C PRO A 228 8.74 13.53 -4.56
N ASP A 229 8.25 14.52 -5.32
CA ASP A 229 6.84 14.94 -5.30
C ASP A 229 5.88 13.94 -5.96
N ARG A 230 6.42 12.84 -6.50
CA ARG A 230 5.65 11.71 -7.07
C ARG A 230 5.65 10.47 -6.20
N ILE A 231 6.39 10.47 -5.09
CA ILE A 231 6.62 9.29 -4.26
C ILE A 231 5.98 9.47 -2.89
N GLY A 232 5.10 8.53 -2.54
CA GLY A 232 4.59 8.34 -1.18
C GLY A 232 5.05 7.01 -0.63
N ILE A 233 4.87 6.82 0.66
CA ILE A 233 5.22 5.57 1.33
C ILE A 233 4.15 5.22 2.39
N ARG A 234 3.80 3.93 2.46
CA ARG A 234 2.93 3.42 3.52
C ARG A 234 3.76 2.65 4.53
N VAL A 235 3.58 2.98 5.81
CA VAL A 235 4.24 2.33 6.93
C VAL A 235 3.21 1.90 7.98
N SER A 236 3.54 0.88 8.76
CA SER A 236 2.76 0.43 9.91
C SER A 236 3.71 0.17 11.09
N PRO A 237 4.28 1.26 11.65
CA PRO A 237 5.45 1.14 12.54
C PRO A 237 5.10 0.79 13.98
N ILE A 238 3.82 0.76 14.35
CA ILE A 238 3.34 0.47 15.70
C ILE A 238 2.45 -0.77 15.67
N GLY A 239 2.66 -1.68 16.59
CA GLY A 239 1.86 -2.90 16.73
C GLY A 239 2.43 -4.08 15.95
N THR A 240 1.58 -5.06 15.69
CA THR A 240 1.93 -6.31 15.03
C THR A 240 1.07 -6.50 13.79
N PHE A 241 1.70 -6.83 12.67
CA PHE A 241 1.02 -7.09 11.40
C PHE A 241 1.57 -8.38 10.79
N GLN A 242 0.69 -9.37 10.60
CA GLN A 242 1.05 -10.67 10.03
C GLN A 242 2.30 -11.26 10.69
N ASN A 243 2.31 -11.28 12.03
CA ASN A 243 3.39 -11.77 12.88
C ASN A 243 4.71 -10.97 12.78
N VAL A 244 4.67 -9.79 12.17
CA VAL A 244 5.78 -8.83 12.28
C VAL A 244 5.44 -7.87 13.42
N ASP A 245 6.12 -8.06 14.55
CA ASP A 245 6.04 -7.20 15.72
C ASP A 245 7.12 -6.11 15.58
N ASN A 246 6.74 -4.86 15.73
CA ASN A 246 7.69 -3.76 15.58
C ASN A 246 8.71 -3.65 16.73
N GLY A 247 8.56 -4.46 17.77
CA GLY A 247 9.56 -4.57 18.84
C GLY A 247 9.37 -3.60 20.00
N PRO A 248 10.23 -3.70 21.03
CA PRO A 248 10.08 -2.90 22.25
C PRO A 248 10.39 -1.41 22.06
N ASN A 249 11.11 -1.05 21.02
CA ASN A 249 11.50 0.32 20.72
C ASN A 249 10.73 0.89 19.52
N GLU A 250 9.53 0.39 19.25
CA GLU A 250 8.76 0.70 18.05
C GLU A 250 8.54 2.21 17.83
N GLU A 251 8.26 2.94 18.88
CA GLU A 251 8.02 4.39 18.76
C GLU A 251 9.30 5.14 18.36
N ALA A 252 10.43 4.85 19.02
CA ALA A 252 11.72 5.46 18.67
C ALA A 252 12.17 5.08 17.25
N ASP A 253 12.00 3.81 16.87
CA ASP A 253 12.32 3.33 15.54
C ASP A 253 11.45 4.01 14.46
N ALA A 254 10.17 4.15 14.75
CA ALA A 254 9.24 4.85 13.86
C ALA A 254 9.67 6.30 13.63
N LEU A 255 10.00 7.02 14.70
CA LEU A 255 10.39 8.42 14.61
C LEU A 255 11.70 8.61 13.87
N TYR A 256 12.65 7.69 14.02
CA TYR A 256 13.88 7.70 13.21
C TYR A 256 13.57 7.60 11.72
N LEU A 257 12.76 6.61 11.33
CA LEU A 257 12.38 6.41 9.93
C LEU A 257 11.67 7.65 9.38
N ILE A 258 10.72 8.19 10.13
CA ILE A 258 9.92 9.35 9.71
C ILE A 258 10.80 10.59 9.52
N GLU A 259 11.75 10.83 10.41
CA GLU A 259 12.73 11.92 10.24
C GLU A 259 13.55 11.77 8.97
N GLU A 260 14.02 10.55 8.70
CA GLU A 260 14.79 10.27 7.49
C GLU A 260 13.95 10.42 6.22
N LEU A 261 12.68 9.99 6.26
CA LEU A 261 11.76 10.19 5.15
C LEU A 261 11.47 11.68 4.91
N ALA A 262 11.31 12.45 5.98
CA ALA A 262 11.06 13.89 5.88
C ALA A 262 12.19 14.63 5.14
N LYS A 263 13.43 14.21 5.35
CA LYS A 263 14.60 14.81 4.67
C LYS A 263 14.56 14.65 3.15
N ARG A 264 13.82 13.67 2.64
CA ARG A 264 13.76 13.34 1.21
C ARG A 264 12.69 14.10 0.45
N GLY A 265 11.82 14.83 1.15
CA GLY A 265 10.82 15.69 0.53
C GLY A 265 9.77 14.95 -0.28
N ILE A 266 9.41 13.73 0.13
CA ILE A 266 8.44 12.90 -0.58
C ILE A 266 7.03 13.48 -0.49
N ALA A 267 6.14 13.03 -1.39
CA ALA A 267 4.79 13.56 -1.54
C ALA A 267 3.92 13.32 -0.32
N TYR A 268 4.03 12.14 0.32
CA TYR A 268 3.21 11.84 1.50
C TYR A 268 3.74 10.68 2.33
N LEU A 269 3.32 10.66 3.58
CA LEU A 269 3.48 9.56 4.53
C LEU A 269 2.11 8.99 4.84
N HIS A 270 1.88 7.73 4.49
CA HIS A 270 0.63 7.01 4.73
C HIS A 270 0.83 6.09 5.93
N MET A 271 0.13 6.37 7.03
CA MET A 271 0.28 5.65 8.29
C MET A 271 -0.87 4.67 8.47
N SER A 272 -0.57 3.37 8.43
CA SER A 272 -1.56 2.32 8.74
C SER A 272 -1.50 2.02 10.23
N GLU A 273 -2.58 2.33 10.93
CA GLU A 273 -2.68 2.15 12.39
C GLU A 273 -3.09 0.72 12.72
N PRO A 274 -2.73 0.21 13.90
CA PRO A 274 -3.01 -1.19 14.23
C PRO A 274 -4.44 -1.49 14.66
N ASP A 275 -5.29 -0.49 14.87
CA ASP A 275 -6.62 -0.66 15.44
C ASP A 275 -7.61 -1.44 14.56
N TRP A 276 -7.39 -1.48 13.24
CA TRP A 276 -8.17 -2.33 12.35
C TRP A 276 -7.77 -3.81 12.42
N ALA A 277 -6.57 -4.09 12.94
CA ALA A 277 -5.99 -5.42 13.04
C ALA A 277 -5.96 -5.94 14.50
N GLY A 278 -6.80 -5.39 15.37
CA GLY A 278 -6.92 -5.80 16.77
C GLY A 278 -5.97 -5.10 17.74
N GLY A 279 -5.15 -4.16 17.26
CA GLY A 279 -4.30 -3.33 18.09
C GLY A 279 -5.00 -2.09 18.65
N LYS A 280 -4.21 -1.20 19.23
CA LYS A 280 -4.72 0.06 19.78
C LYS A 280 -4.52 1.20 18.79
N PRO A 281 -5.41 2.21 18.77
CA PRO A 281 -5.16 3.41 17.99
C PRO A 281 -3.91 4.14 18.49
N TYR A 282 -3.31 4.97 17.63
CA TYR A 282 -2.19 5.82 18.04
C TYR A 282 -2.61 6.76 19.16
N THR A 283 -1.70 7.01 20.09
CA THR A 283 -1.88 8.07 21.08
C THR A 283 -1.76 9.45 20.42
N GLU A 284 -2.41 10.46 20.98
CA GLU A 284 -2.25 11.81 20.48
C GLU A 284 -0.80 12.30 20.62
N ALA A 285 -0.12 11.90 21.69
CA ALA A 285 1.29 12.24 21.91
C ALA A 285 2.18 11.70 20.77
N PHE A 286 1.96 10.45 20.34
CA PHE A 286 2.70 9.89 19.20
C PHE A 286 2.38 10.65 17.91
N ARG A 287 1.11 10.96 17.64
CA ARG A 287 0.70 11.73 16.47
C ARG A 287 1.39 13.10 16.42
N GLN A 288 1.49 13.79 17.56
CA GLN A 288 2.18 15.07 17.66
C GLN A 288 3.67 14.93 17.33
N LYS A 289 4.33 13.90 17.87
CA LYS A 289 5.74 13.63 17.56
C LYS A 289 5.98 13.35 16.09
N VAL A 290 5.08 12.62 15.44
CA VAL A 290 5.14 12.38 13.99
C VAL A 290 4.99 13.69 13.23
N ARG A 291 3.99 14.49 13.56
CA ARG A 291 3.74 15.77 12.88
C ARG A 291 4.88 16.75 13.04
N GLU A 292 5.51 16.79 14.19
CA GLU A 292 6.69 17.63 14.43
C GLU A 292 7.87 17.29 13.52
N ARG A 293 7.96 16.02 13.09
CA ARG A 293 9.06 15.52 12.27
C ARG A 293 8.75 15.51 10.79
N PHE A 294 7.48 15.36 10.43
CA PHE A 294 7.05 15.27 9.03
C PHE A 294 6.06 16.38 8.72
N HIS A 295 6.52 17.39 7.95
CA HIS A 295 5.74 18.58 7.61
C HIS A 295 4.96 18.43 6.29
N GLY A 296 5.19 17.37 5.55
CA GLY A 296 4.43 17.05 4.33
C GLY A 296 3.06 16.45 4.63
N VAL A 297 2.42 15.91 3.60
CA VAL A 297 1.10 15.30 3.73
C VAL A 297 1.17 14.00 4.53
N ILE A 298 0.35 13.89 5.57
CA ILE A 298 0.15 12.65 6.33
C ILE A 298 -1.25 12.13 6.03
N ILE A 299 -1.32 10.87 5.57
CA ILE A 299 -2.57 10.14 5.33
C ILE A 299 -2.78 9.17 6.48
N GLY A 300 -3.90 9.27 7.18
CA GLY A 300 -4.31 8.32 8.21
C GLY A 300 -5.09 7.17 7.61
N ALA A 301 -4.85 5.96 8.10
CA ALA A 301 -5.61 4.76 7.73
C ALA A 301 -5.70 3.82 8.93
N GLY A 302 -6.80 3.07 9.01
CA GLY A 302 -7.09 2.17 10.12
C GLY A 302 -8.59 2.16 10.40
N ALA A 303 -8.97 2.05 11.65
CA ALA A 303 -10.38 2.13 12.06
C ALA A 303 -10.84 3.59 12.13
N TYR A 304 -10.90 4.24 10.97
CA TYR A 304 -11.34 5.63 10.86
C TYR A 304 -12.84 5.74 10.59
N THR A 305 -13.47 6.69 11.29
CA THR A 305 -14.78 7.23 10.94
C THR A 305 -14.57 8.62 10.34
N PRO A 306 -15.57 9.19 9.63
CA PRO A 306 -15.49 10.57 9.16
C PRO A 306 -15.22 11.56 10.30
N GLU A 307 -15.82 11.34 11.47
CA GLU A 307 -15.67 12.19 12.66
C GLU A 307 -14.25 12.18 13.20
N LYS A 308 -13.65 11.00 13.32
CA LYS A 308 -12.24 10.86 13.75
C LYS A 308 -11.30 11.54 12.75
N ALA A 309 -11.54 11.35 11.46
CA ALA A 309 -10.74 11.97 10.41
C ALA A 309 -10.81 13.49 10.48
N GLU A 310 -12.01 14.04 10.57
CA GLU A 310 -12.21 15.49 10.67
C GLU A 310 -11.56 16.07 11.91
N ASP A 311 -11.68 15.40 13.06
CA ASP A 311 -11.05 15.84 14.31
C ASP A 311 -9.53 15.92 14.17
N LEU A 312 -8.90 14.88 13.62
CA LEU A 312 -7.44 14.84 13.47
C LEU A 312 -6.93 15.83 12.40
N ILE A 313 -7.69 16.04 11.34
CA ILE A 313 -7.38 17.07 10.33
C ILE A 313 -7.46 18.47 10.96
N ASN A 314 -8.52 18.75 11.73
CA ASN A 314 -8.68 20.03 12.41
C ASN A 314 -7.57 20.31 13.43
N LYS A 315 -7.04 19.26 14.07
CA LYS A 315 -5.91 19.37 14.98
C LYS A 315 -4.56 19.50 14.27
N GLY A 316 -4.55 19.39 12.94
CA GLY A 316 -3.32 19.43 12.13
C GLY A 316 -2.46 18.19 12.25
N LEU A 317 -2.99 17.08 12.77
CA LEU A 317 -2.23 15.85 13.00
C LEU A 317 -2.19 14.93 11.78
N ILE A 318 -3.18 15.02 10.91
CA ILE A 318 -3.20 14.39 9.59
C ILE A 318 -3.76 15.38 8.57
N ASP A 319 -3.59 15.08 7.28
CA ASP A 319 -4.07 15.94 6.19
C ASP A 319 -5.19 15.29 5.37
N ALA A 320 -5.22 13.96 5.33
CA ALA A 320 -6.20 13.17 4.58
C ALA A 320 -6.40 11.83 5.27
N VAL A 321 -7.45 11.12 4.87
CA VAL A 321 -7.76 9.77 5.36
C VAL A 321 -7.96 8.84 4.18
N ALA A 322 -7.45 7.61 4.28
CA ALA A 322 -7.68 6.56 3.30
C ALA A 322 -8.68 5.55 3.89
N PHE A 323 -9.82 5.42 3.23
CA PHE A 323 -10.85 4.44 3.59
C PHE A 323 -10.70 3.19 2.74
N GLY A 324 -10.77 2.01 3.38
CA GLY A 324 -10.65 0.73 2.71
C GLY A 324 -12.01 0.12 2.36
N ARG A 325 -12.54 -0.69 3.25
CA ARG A 325 -13.76 -1.49 2.99
C ARG A 325 -14.97 -0.64 2.62
N ASP A 326 -15.08 0.57 3.13
CA ASP A 326 -16.16 1.47 2.76
C ASP A 326 -16.11 1.83 1.27
N TYR A 327 -14.91 1.94 0.68
CA TYR A 327 -14.76 2.15 -0.76
C TYR A 327 -15.09 0.89 -1.58
N ILE A 328 -14.87 -0.29 -1.02
CA ILE A 328 -15.30 -1.52 -1.72
C ILE A 328 -16.79 -1.47 -1.99
N ALA A 329 -17.58 -1.15 -0.97
CA ALA A 329 -19.04 -1.18 -1.04
C ALA A 329 -19.66 0.13 -1.56
N ASN A 330 -18.89 1.21 -1.64
CA ASN A 330 -19.44 2.53 -2.00
C ASN A 330 -18.52 3.23 -3.01
N PRO A 331 -18.76 3.06 -4.32
CA PRO A 331 -17.98 3.77 -5.34
C PRO A 331 -18.03 5.29 -5.17
N ASP A 332 -19.16 5.81 -4.75
CA ASP A 332 -19.45 7.22 -4.53
C ASP A 332 -19.31 7.64 -3.04
N LEU A 333 -18.33 7.08 -2.36
CA LEU A 333 -18.16 7.31 -0.92
C LEU A 333 -18.11 8.79 -0.55
N VAL A 334 -17.42 9.63 -1.32
CA VAL A 334 -17.32 11.07 -1.05
C VAL A 334 -18.71 11.71 -1.01
N ALA A 335 -19.55 11.42 -2.01
CA ALA A 335 -20.92 11.95 -2.06
C ALA A 335 -21.76 11.47 -0.88
N ARG A 336 -21.64 10.18 -0.54
CA ARG A 336 -22.40 9.61 0.59
C ARG A 336 -22.00 10.24 1.93
N LEU A 337 -20.69 10.41 2.15
CA LEU A 337 -20.21 11.07 3.38
C LEU A 337 -20.63 12.54 3.43
N GLN A 338 -20.57 13.22 2.31
CA GLN A 338 -20.95 14.63 2.19
C GLN A 338 -22.45 14.84 2.49
N GLN A 339 -23.29 13.94 2.00
CA GLN A 339 -24.74 13.98 2.19
C GLN A 339 -25.20 13.24 3.45
N LYS A 340 -24.29 12.62 4.18
CA LYS A 340 -24.59 11.76 5.33
C LYS A 340 -25.60 10.65 4.98
N ALA A 341 -25.47 10.12 3.77
CA ALA A 341 -26.31 9.03 3.27
C ALA A 341 -25.87 7.70 3.85
N ALA A 342 -26.78 6.73 3.85
CA ALA A 342 -26.47 5.37 4.26
C ALA A 342 -25.44 4.73 3.33
N LEU A 343 -24.53 3.93 3.90
CA LEU A 343 -23.56 3.17 3.12
C LEU A 343 -24.13 1.83 2.71
N ASN A 344 -23.70 1.33 1.54
CA ASN A 344 -24.07 -0.01 1.11
C ASN A 344 -23.49 -1.07 2.04
N PRO A 345 -24.22 -2.16 2.30
CA PRO A 345 -23.65 -3.26 3.07
C PRO A 345 -22.51 -3.93 2.32
N GLN A 346 -21.47 -4.28 3.06
CA GLN A 346 -20.31 -4.99 2.51
C GLN A 346 -20.64 -6.45 2.29
N ARG A 347 -20.00 -7.04 1.26
CA ARG A 347 -20.11 -8.49 0.94
C ARG A 347 -18.72 -9.13 1.05
N PRO A 348 -18.26 -9.47 2.29
CA PRO A 348 -16.89 -9.95 2.51
C PRO A 348 -16.51 -11.20 1.73
N GLU A 349 -17.48 -12.06 1.42
CA GLU A 349 -17.30 -13.27 0.61
C GLU A 349 -16.79 -12.98 -0.80
N SER A 350 -16.98 -11.75 -1.29
CA SER A 350 -16.55 -11.32 -2.62
C SER A 350 -15.27 -10.46 -2.60
N PHE A 351 -14.63 -10.30 -1.45
CA PHE A 351 -13.45 -9.40 -1.35
C PHE A 351 -12.27 -9.89 -2.21
N TYR A 352 -12.02 -11.20 -2.24
CA TYR A 352 -10.85 -11.77 -2.90
C TYR A 352 -11.22 -12.72 -4.01
N GLY A 353 -10.75 -12.41 -5.24
CA GLY A 353 -11.06 -13.22 -6.41
C GLY A 353 -12.49 -13.02 -6.91
N GLY A 354 -12.87 -13.80 -7.91
CA GLY A 354 -14.18 -13.69 -8.54
C GLY A 354 -14.23 -12.71 -9.70
N GLY A 355 -15.42 -12.26 -10.03
CA GLY A 355 -15.68 -11.37 -11.16
C GLY A 355 -16.31 -10.05 -10.74
N ALA A 356 -17.33 -9.62 -11.47
CA ALA A 356 -18.00 -8.34 -11.26
C ALA A 356 -18.82 -8.28 -9.96
N GLU A 357 -19.33 -9.42 -9.50
CA GLU A 357 -20.11 -9.49 -8.28
C GLU A 357 -19.28 -9.09 -7.06
N GLY A 358 -19.81 -8.15 -6.27
CA GLY A 358 -19.09 -7.62 -5.11
C GLY A 358 -17.85 -6.79 -5.48
N TYR A 359 -17.77 -6.33 -6.71
CA TYR A 359 -16.65 -5.58 -7.25
C TYR A 359 -17.11 -4.31 -7.97
N THR A 360 -17.85 -4.48 -9.08
CA THR A 360 -18.33 -3.35 -9.90
C THR A 360 -19.85 -3.18 -9.83
N ASP A 361 -20.57 -3.98 -9.06
CA ASP A 361 -22.03 -3.99 -9.01
C ASP A 361 -22.64 -3.28 -7.78
N TYR A 362 -21.83 -2.64 -6.95
CA TYR A 362 -22.37 -1.81 -5.87
C TYR A 362 -23.01 -0.55 -6.42
N PRO A 363 -24.25 -0.20 -5.98
CA PRO A 363 -24.94 0.96 -6.53
C PRO A 363 -24.41 2.28 -5.98
N SER A 364 -24.46 3.33 -6.81
CA SER A 364 -24.32 4.72 -6.40
C SER A 364 -25.67 5.29 -5.98
N LEU A 365 -25.66 6.46 -5.34
CA LEU A 365 -26.85 7.21 -4.96
C LEU A 365 -27.66 7.62 -6.20
#